data_03144775616177926fdbace15e7ba1d7
#
_entry.id   03144775616177926fdbace15e7ba1d7
#
_cell.length_a   1.000
_cell.length_b   1.000
_cell.length_c   1.000
_cell.angle_alpha   90.00
_cell.angle_beta   90.00
_cell.angle_gamma   90.00
#
_symmetry.space_group_name_H-M   'P 1'
#
loop_
_entity.id
_entity.type
_entity.pdbx_description
1 polymer ?
#
loop_
_entity_poly.entity_id
_entity_poly.type
_entity_poly.pdbx_seq_one_letter_code
_entity_poly.pdbx_strand_id
1 'polypeptide(L)'
;MSSFGAKWWKFDFHTHTPASGDYARGQFDPKQITPRKWLERYLEHGIQCVAVTDHNTTQWLSLLITEAQILREEGQIIYVFPGIEITANGNIHILGIFDPSCSPEHVAGLIGAVKGTAGQIDTPCESSPIQVIEEIHRLGGLAIPAHVDLGAGAFGIDSWQTYTALIDSSDAVEIIFPERFETWDDKRQRKFHYLADKPKVLGSDAHMPREVGQGFTWVKMGEPNIDGLKLALIDGCSSVKLGQDSPLDPNLIRSSKIIHSIKVNNFKYINQRNGLEISFSPWLNSIIGSRGAGKSSVVEYSRIILGKEEQLNRNKDLVPEILKSFQSFKRLSKDRNDIGVLSENSSISCIYEKDNTKYKLNWKVGDLTEIFKIDSDGHEIAENGNISNRFPVSIYSQKQIFEMSKNPYFLVGVIDNEKEVNKYYEEIQNKIASLGKDFLELKQLEIKISKEKDIEGRLSEISNLLAQIENEQNKEIIENFKNYNDKNQKINAYFIQVDELIHDIKN
;
A
#
# COMPACT_ATOMS: atom_id res chain seq x y z
N MET A 1 -1.95 -13.20 4.26
CA MET A 1 -0.57 -13.36 3.76
C MET A 1 0.21 -12.16 4.23
N SER A 2 1.29 -12.34 5.00
CA SER A 2 2.20 -11.25 5.34
C SER A 2 2.75 -10.68 4.04
N SER A 3 2.49 -9.41 3.75
CA SER A 3 3.12 -8.73 2.61
C SER A 3 4.61 -8.60 2.92
N PHE A 4 5.45 -9.17 2.06
CA PHE A 4 6.88 -8.96 2.17
C PHE A 4 7.22 -7.50 1.80
N GLY A 5 8.01 -6.85 2.63
CA GLY A 5 8.47 -5.48 2.41
C GLY A 5 7.47 -4.40 2.87
N ALA A 6 7.74 -3.15 2.50
CA ALA A 6 6.92 -2.02 2.89
C ALA A 6 5.52 -2.08 2.25
N LYS A 7 4.52 -1.62 3.00
CA LYS A 7 3.16 -1.36 2.52
C LYS A 7 2.66 -0.05 3.10
N TRP A 8 1.58 0.45 2.56
CA TRP A 8 0.92 1.62 3.09
C TRP A 8 0.03 1.21 4.26
N TRP A 9 0.21 1.91 5.38
CA TRP A 9 -0.57 1.77 6.59
C TRP A 9 -1.45 2.99 6.76
N LYS A 10 -2.70 2.80 7.08
CA LYS A 10 -3.61 3.89 7.41
C LYS A 10 -3.38 4.30 8.85
N PHE A 11 -2.86 5.50 9.08
CA PHE A 11 -2.36 5.98 10.36
C PHE A 11 -3.16 7.20 10.82
N ASP A 12 -3.64 7.18 12.05
CA ASP A 12 -4.16 8.35 12.75
C ASP A 12 -3.09 8.87 13.71
N PHE A 13 -2.55 10.07 13.42
CA PHE A 13 -1.43 10.64 14.16
C PHE A 13 -1.80 11.38 15.42
N HIS A 14 -3.08 11.73 15.59
CA HIS A 14 -3.55 12.59 16.67
C HIS A 14 -4.94 12.18 17.11
N THR A 15 -5.03 11.67 18.32
CA THR A 15 -6.32 11.25 18.88
C THR A 15 -6.28 11.14 20.39
N HIS A 16 -7.47 11.29 21.01
CA HIS A 16 -7.67 11.31 22.44
C HIS A 16 -8.48 10.13 22.91
N THR A 17 -8.31 9.80 24.19
CA THR A 17 -9.04 8.75 24.90
C THR A 17 -9.89 9.31 26.03
N PRO A 18 -10.75 8.50 26.63
CA PRO A 18 -11.45 8.88 27.87
C PRO A 18 -10.57 9.37 29.03
N ALA A 19 -9.23 9.18 28.95
CA ALA A 19 -8.30 9.73 29.95
C ALA A 19 -7.98 11.20 29.67
N SER A 20 -8.19 11.72 28.49
CA SER A 20 -8.10 13.15 28.22
C SER A 20 -9.29 13.87 28.85
N GLY A 21 -9.01 14.92 29.63
CA GLY A 21 -10.04 15.60 30.41
C GLY A 21 -11.11 16.32 29.59
N ASP A 22 -10.88 16.53 28.30
CA ASP A 22 -11.78 17.13 27.30
C ASP A 22 -12.51 16.11 26.44
N TYR A 23 -12.27 14.81 26.63
CA TYR A 23 -12.95 13.76 25.88
C TYR A 23 -14.46 13.79 26.14
N ALA A 24 -15.23 13.52 25.11
CA ALA A 24 -16.70 13.59 25.10
C ALA A 24 -17.29 15.01 25.22
N ARG A 25 -16.52 16.01 25.61
CA ARG A 25 -16.93 17.42 25.72
C ARG A 25 -18.31 17.60 26.44
N GLY A 26 -18.57 16.75 27.45
CA GLY A 26 -19.81 16.75 28.19
C GLY A 26 -21.06 16.21 27.48
N GLN A 27 -20.91 15.62 26.29
CA GLN A 27 -22.06 15.11 25.54
C GLN A 27 -22.51 13.71 25.98
N PHE A 28 -21.61 12.92 26.58
CA PHE A 28 -21.90 11.59 27.12
C PHE A 28 -20.89 11.24 28.24
N ASP A 29 -21.15 10.16 28.99
CA ASP A 29 -20.23 9.66 30.02
C ASP A 29 -19.08 8.88 29.36
N PRO A 30 -17.82 9.37 29.41
CA PRO A 30 -16.66 8.69 28.81
C PRO A 30 -16.43 7.28 29.36
N LYS A 31 -16.90 6.98 30.61
CA LYS A 31 -16.75 5.66 31.24
C LYS A 31 -17.47 4.53 30.49
N GLN A 32 -18.38 4.85 29.57
CA GLN A 32 -19.07 3.87 28.73
C GLN A 32 -18.20 3.34 27.60
N ILE A 33 -17.11 4.01 27.32
CA ILE A 33 -16.12 3.58 26.28
C ILE A 33 -15.12 2.66 26.99
N THR A 34 -15.01 1.44 26.48
CA THR A 34 -13.94 0.49 26.87
C THR A 34 -12.78 0.57 25.88
N PRO A 35 -11.54 0.19 26.27
CA PRO A 35 -10.40 0.15 25.38
C PRO A 35 -10.71 -0.63 24.08
N ARG A 36 -11.40 -1.76 24.18
CA ARG A 36 -11.81 -2.57 23.04
C ARG A 36 -12.73 -1.79 22.08
N LYS A 37 -13.82 -1.21 22.61
CA LYS A 37 -14.74 -0.41 21.78
C LYS A 37 -14.06 0.79 21.13
N TRP A 38 -13.10 1.39 21.84
CA TRP A 38 -12.32 2.50 21.30
C TRP A 38 -11.48 2.04 20.11
N LEU A 39 -10.73 0.93 20.20
CA LEU A 39 -9.93 0.38 19.10
C LEU A 39 -10.80 -0.15 17.95
N GLU A 40 -11.91 -0.83 18.25
CA GLU A 40 -12.84 -1.32 17.22
C GLU A 40 -13.37 -0.17 16.37
N ARG A 41 -13.56 1.02 16.93
CA ARG A 41 -13.98 2.19 16.16
C ARG A 41 -12.96 2.61 15.11
N TYR A 42 -11.65 2.50 15.39
CA TYR A 42 -10.58 2.75 14.42
C TYR A 42 -10.54 1.67 13.33
N LEU A 43 -10.72 0.42 13.74
CA LEU A 43 -10.80 -0.71 12.81
C LEU A 43 -11.98 -0.59 11.83
N GLU A 44 -13.14 -0.12 12.28
CA GLU A 44 -14.31 0.16 11.44
C GLU A 44 -14.00 1.16 10.33
N HIS A 45 -13.07 2.10 10.56
CA HIS A 45 -12.60 3.08 9.58
C HIS A 45 -11.35 2.60 8.81
N GLY A 46 -10.94 1.34 9.01
CA GLY A 46 -9.77 0.74 8.37
C GLY A 46 -8.44 1.32 8.83
N ILE A 47 -8.41 2.03 9.98
CA ILE A 47 -7.18 2.56 10.58
C ILE A 47 -6.43 1.40 11.23
N GLN A 48 -5.15 1.26 10.87
CA GLN A 48 -4.31 0.15 11.30
C GLN A 48 -3.22 0.58 12.29
N CYS A 49 -2.90 1.88 12.32
CA CYS A 49 -1.96 2.47 13.26
C CYS A 49 -2.61 3.71 13.89
N VAL A 50 -2.47 3.85 15.19
CA VAL A 50 -3.02 4.99 15.92
C VAL A 50 -2.01 5.49 16.95
N ALA A 51 -1.70 6.78 16.93
CA ALA A 51 -0.94 7.43 17.96
C ALA A 51 -1.91 7.99 19.01
N VAL A 52 -1.84 7.48 20.22
CA VAL A 52 -2.65 7.95 21.34
C VAL A 52 -1.94 9.13 21.99
N THR A 53 -2.51 10.31 21.86
CA THR A 53 -1.85 11.58 22.19
C THR A 53 -2.67 12.40 23.18
N ASP A 54 -3.13 11.78 24.27
CA ASP A 54 -3.87 12.46 25.32
C ASP A 54 -3.10 13.66 25.91
N HIS A 55 -3.80 14.71 26.27
CA HIS A 55 -3.22 15.89 26.90
C HIS A 55 -2.58 15.58 28.25
N ASN A 56 -1.24 15.65 28.31
CA ASN A 56 -0.44 15.49 29.52
C ASN A 56 -0.79 14.24 30.36
N THR A 57 -1.26 13.13 29.73
CA THR A 57 -1.59 11.89 30.43
C THR A 57 -1.29 10.65 29.59
N THR A 58 -0.98 9.54 30.27
CA THR A 58 -0.71 8.24 29.66
C THR A 58 -1.56 7.12 30.23
N GLN A 59 -2.64 7.48 30.95
CA GLN A 59 -3.40 6.53 31.77
C GLN A 59 -4.06 5.40 30.99
N TRP A 60 -4.42 5.64 29.71
CA TRP A 60 -5.07 4.62 28.88
C TRP A 60 -4.08 3.79 28.06
N LEU A 61 -2.82 4.19 27.94
CA LEU A 61 -1.85 3.53 27.07
C LEU A 61 -1.69 2.05 27.38
N SER A 62 -1.51 1.67 28.65
CA SER A 62 -1.34 0.24 29.02
C SER A 62 -2.56 -0.59 28.61
N LEU A 63 -3.77 -0.06 28.82
CA LEU A 63 -5.01 -0.74 28.48
C LEU A 63 -5.15 -0.93 26.98
N LEU A 64 -4.84 0.11 26.19
CA LEU A 64 -4.94 0.06 24.74
C LEU A 64 -3.86 -0.82 24.11
N ILE A 65 -2.63 -0.80 24.61
CA ILE A 65 -1.54 -1.66 24.12
C ILE A 65 -1.92 -3.14 24.34
N THR A 66 -2.42 -3.46 25.53
CA THR A 66 -2.86 -4.82 25.86
C THR A 66 -4.01 -5.27 24.97
N GLU A 67 -5.04 -4.44 24.82
CA GLU A 67 -6.21 -4.78 24.01
C GLU A 67 -5.86 -4.89 22.53
N ALA A 68 -4.98 -4.02 22.01
CA ALA A 68 -4.49 -4.10 20.63
C ALA A 68 -3.71 -5.40 20.39
N GLN A 69 -3.01 -5.93 21.39
CA GLN A 69 -2.35 -7.23 21.26
C GLN A 69 -3.40 -8.35 21.16
N ILE A 70 -4.42 -8.34 22.01
CA ILE A 70 -5.52 -9.32 21.96
C ILE A 70 -6.21 -9.28 20.58
N LEU A 71 -6.54 -8.10 20.09
CA LEU A 71 -7.16 -7.94 18.76
C LEU A 71 -6.28 -8.50 17.65
N ARG A 72 -4.94 -8.34 17.72
CA ARG A 72 -4.02 -8.93 16.73
C ARG A 72 -4.00 -10.46 16.82
N GLU A 73 -4.08 -11.03 18.01
CA GLU A 73 -4.19 -12.49 18.21
C GLU A 73 -5.52 -13.04 17.64
N GLU A 74 -6.59 -12.22 17.65
CA GLU A 74 -7.87 -12.50 17.00
C GLU A 74 -7.83 -12.28 15.46
N GLY A 75 -6.69 -11.84 14.91
CA GLY A 75 -6.51 -11.62 13.47
C GLY A 75 -6.86 -10.22 12.98
N GLN A 76 -7.17 -9.29 13.87
CA GLN A 76 -7.43 -7.88 13.54
C GLN A 76 -6.14 -7.07 13.65
N ILE A 77 -5.81 -6.31 12.59
CA ILE A 77 -4.52 -5.61 12.51
C ILE A 77 -4.68 -4.17 13.00
N ILE A 78 -4.25 -3.91 14.24
CA ILE A 78 -4.15 -2.58 14.81
C ILE A 78 -2.90 -2.46 15.70
N TYR A 79 -2.19 -1.34 15.56
CA TYR A 79 -0.99 -1.00 16.32
C TYR A 79 -1.20 0.33 17.02
N VAL A 80 -0.97 0.34 18.34
CA VAL A 80 -0.99 1.54 19.16
C VAL A 80 0.44 2.06 19.27
N PHE A 81 0.65 3.30 18.86
CA PHE A 81 1.86 4.06 19.12
C PHE A 81 1.64 4.88 20.40
N PRO A 82 2.34 4.56 21.48
CA PRO A 82 2.30 5.38 22.68
C PRO A 82 2.70 6.81 22.36
N GLY A 83 1.90 7.77 22.79
CA GLY A 83 2.17 9.18 22.53
C GLY A 83 1.61 10.05 23.64
N ILE A 84 1.77 11.34 23.46
CA ILE A 84 1.29 12.37 24.35
C ILE A 84 1.23 13.70 23.61
N GLU A 85 0.25 14.52 23.89
CA GLU A 85 0.20 15.91 23.46
C GLU A 85 0.63 16.82 24.61
N ILE A 86 1.71 17.56 24.42
CA ILE A 86 2.27 18.52 25.36
C ILE A 86 1.90 19.94 24.92
N THR A 87 1.23 20.67 25.78
CA THR A 87 1.06 22.13 25.61
C THR A 87 2.34 22.82 26.08
N ALA A 88 3.18 23.27 25.12
CA ALA A 88 4.40 23.99 25.40
C ALA A 88 4.13 25.46 25.79
N ASN A 89 5.14 26.12 26.34
CA ASN A 89 5.08 27.55 26.63
C ASN A 89 4.73 28.33 25.35
N GLY A 90 3.75 29.23 25.44
CA GLY A 90 3.17 29.94 24.32
C GLY A 90 1.94 29.25 23.69
N ASN A 91 1.38 28.24 24.37
CA ASN A 91 0.21 27.47 23.95
C ASN A 91 0.39 26.77 22.60
N ILE A 92 1.59 26.31 22.30
CA ILE A 92 1.88 25.51 21.11
C ILE A 92 1.83 24.04 21.50
N HIS A 93 1.00 23.26 20.82
CA HIS A 93 0.86 21.84 21.06
C HIS A 93 1.90 21.05 20.25
N ILE A 94 2.57 20.11 20.93
CA ILE A 94 3.56 19.21 20.34
C ILE A 94 3.18 17.77 20.63
N LEU A 95 2.97 16.98 19.60
CA LEU A 95 2.77 15.54 19.71
C LEU A 95 4.14 14.88 19.89
N GLY A 96 4.28 14.07 20.94
CA GLY A 96 5.37 13.14 21.11
C GLY A 96 4.88 11.73 20.79
N ILE A 97 5.46 11.07 19.79
CA ILE A 97 5.05 9.72 19.35
C ILE A 97 6.22 8.77 19.54
N PHE A 98 5.96 7.60 20.14
CA PHE A 98 6.99 6.64 20.52
C PHE A 98 6.73 5.27 19.89
N ASP A 99 7.74 4.41 19.96
CA ASP A 99 7.65 3.04 19.45
C ASP A 99 6.51 2.26 20.11
N PRO A 100 5.78 1.39 19.40
CA PRO A 100 4.75 0.53 19.99
C PRO A 100 5.21 -0.35 21.16
N SER A 101 6.51 -0.61 21.28
CA SER A 101 7.12 -1.34 22.41
C SER A 101 7.48 -0.45 23.60
N CYS A 102 7.32 0.88 23.47
CA CYS A 102 7.65 1.82 24.52
C CYS A 102 6.65 1.72 25.68
N SER A 103 7.16 1.73 26.93
CA SER A 103 6.28 1.66 28.09
C SER A 103 5.56 2.99 28.35
N PRO A 104 4.32 2.96 28.88
CA PRO A 104 3.59 4.17 29.25
C PRO A 104 4.34 5.05 30.25
N GLU A 105 5.11 4.44 31.16
CA GLU A 105 5.91 5.17 32.16
C GLU A 105 7.04 5.97 31.53
N HIS A 106 7.65 5.43 30.46
CA HIS A 106 8.68 6.13 29.70
C HIS A 106 8.10 7.40 29.06
N VAL A 107 6.93 7.28 28.42
CA VAL A 107 6.20 8.43 27.84
C VAL A 107 5.77 9.42 28.91
N ALA A 108 5.27 8.94 30.05
CA ALA A 108 4.89 9.81 31.20
C ALA A 108 6.08 10.60 31.73
N GLY A 109 7.30 10.06 31.64
CA GLY A 109 8.52 10.73 32.02
C GLY A 109 8.77 12.07 31.30
N LEU A 110 8.21 12.21 30.09
CA LEU A 110 8.29 13.46 29.33
C LEU A 110 7.61 14.62 30.07
N ILE A 111 6.45 14.38 30.71
CA ILE A 111 5.70 15.42 31.45
C ILE A 111 6.59 16.09 32.50
N GLY A 112 7.31 15.26 33.27
CA GLY A 112 8.24 15.76 34.27
C GLY A 112 9.47 16.46 33.67
N ALA A 113 9.99 15.92 32.57
CA ALA A 113 11.17 16.48 31.88
C ALA A 113 10.91 17.89 31.33
N VAL A 114 9.70 18.14 30.80
CA VAL A 114 9.29 19.46 30.28
C VAL A 114 8.67 20.36 31.37
N LYS A 115 8.64 19.91 32.62
CA LYS A 115 8.01 20.59 33.75
C LYS A 115 6.53 20.88 33.53
N GLY A 116 5.84 19.92 32.97
CA GLY A 116 4.40 19.93 32.75
C GLY A 116 3.64 19.43 33.97
N THR A 117 2.33 19.62 33.97
CA THR A 117 1.43 19.14 35.02
C THR A 117 0.56 18.00 34.47
N ALA A 118 0.75 16.79 35.04
CA ALA A 118 0.02 15.61 34.60
C ALA A 118 -1.50 15.80 34.70
N GLY A 119 -2.22 15.38 33.65
CA GLY A 119 -3.67 15.39 33.54
C GLY A 119 -4.34 16.76 33.38
N GLN A 120 -3.56 17.83 33.22
CA GLN A 120 -4.10 19.17 32.95
C GLN A 120 -4.01 19.50 31.47
N ILE A 121 -5.13 19.82 30.83
CA ILE A 121 -5.30 20.00 29.40
C ILE A 121 -4.67 21.31 28.93
N ASP A 122 -5.11 22.44 29.52
CA ASP A 122 -4.80 23.78 29.02
C ASP A 122 -3.66 24.48 29.79
N THR A 123 -2.91 23.74 30.60
CA THR A 123 -1.82 24.34 31.36
C THR A 123 -0.51 24.15 30.60
N PRO A 124 0.06 25.23 30.04
CA PRO A 124 1.35 25.14 29.37
C PRO A 124 2.43 24.68 30.33
N CYS A 125 3.32 23.81 29.86
CA CYS A 125 4.55 23.49 30.58
C CYS A 125 5.52 24.70 30.59
N GLU A 126 6.56 24.66 31.45
CA GLU A 126 7.54 25.75 31.49
C GLU A 126 8.48 25.76 30.28
N SER A 127 8.64 24.62 29.60
CA SER A 127 9.55 24.45 28.48
C SER A 127 9.02 25.11 27.22
N SER A 128 9.91 25.70 26.44
CA SER A 128 9.60 26.20 25.09
C SER A 128 9.29 25.04 24.13
N PRO A 129 8.59 25.29 23.03
CA PRO A 129 8.28 24.23 22.03
C PRO A 129 9.53 23.49 21.55
N ILE A 130 10.66 24.18 21.36
CA ILE A 130 11.92 23.57 20.93
C ILE A 130 12.48 22.64 22.02
N GLN A 131 12.44 23.07 23.29
CA GLN A 131 12.88 22.21 24.40
C GLN A 131 12.00 20.98 24.56
N VAL A 132 10.68 21.08 24.31
CA VAL A 132 9.78 19.93 24.28
C VAL A 132 10.19 18.95 23.18
N ILE A 133 10.50 19.44 21.97
CA ILE A 133 10.98 18.62 20.86
C ILE A 133 12.30 17.93 21.21
N GLU A 134 13.26 18.65 21.80
CA GLU A 134 14.54 18.09 22.23
C GLU A 134 14.37 16.96 23.24
N GLU A 135 13.45 17.12 24.21
CA GLU A 135 13.15 16.09 25.20
C GLU A 135 12.45 14.86 24.57
N ILE A 136 11.53 15.06 23.62
CA ILE A 136 10.91 13.96 22.87
C ILE A 136 11.99 13.17 22.13
N HIS A 137 12.89 13.85 21.43
CA HIS A 137 14.01 13.22 20.71
C HIS A 137 14.97 12.50 21.66
N ARG A 138 15.29 13.10 22.81
CA ARG A 138 16.13 12.46 23.83
C ARG A 138 15.54 11.17 24.38
N LEU A 139 14.22 11.10 24.44
CA LEU A 139 13.48 9.89 24.82
C LEU A 139 13.25 8.91 23.67
N GLY A 140 13.77 9.19 22.45
CA GLY A 140 13.70 8.32 21.27
C GLY A 140 12.41 8.44 20.45
N GLY A 141 11.54 9.41 20.78
CA GLY A 141 10.30 9.69 20.11
C GLY A 141 10.45 10.52 18.83
N LEU A 142 9.34 10.78 18.17
CA LEU A 142 9.14 11.73 17.08
C LEU A 142 8.33 12.92 17.58
N ALA A 143 8.72 14.11 17.19
CA ALA A 143 8.09 15.36 17.62
C ALA A 143 7.40 16.05 16.44
N ILE A 144 6.08 16.28 16.59
CA ILE A 144 5.22 16.83 15.55
C ILE A 144 4.42 17.99 16.14
N PRO A 145 4.67 19.25 15.74
CA PRO A 145 3.77 20.35 16.07
C PRO A 145 2.36 20.06 15.55
N ALA A 146 1.39 20.09 16.48
CA ALA A 146 0.00 19.77 16.19
C ALA A 146 -0.69 20.92 15.48
N HIS A 147 -1.67 20.60 14.61
CA HIS A 147 -2.62 21.50 13.95
C HIS A 147 -2.02 22.91 13.66
N VAL A 148 -0.84 22.93 12.97
CA VAL A 148 -0.03 24.16 12.77
C VAL A 148 -0.78 25.30 12.12
N ASP A 149 -1.82 25.02 11.34
CA ASP A 149 -2.66 25.97 10.59
C ASP A 149 -3.85 26.52 11.39
N LEU A 150 -4.12 26.01 12.58
CA LEU A 150 -5.15 26.53 13.49
C LEU A 150 -4.64 27.75 14.28
N GLY A 151 -5.56 28.44 14.96
CA GLY A 151 -5.25 29.66 15.70
C GLY A 151 -4.25 29.49 16.84
N ALA A 152 -4.27 28.35 17.53
CA ALA A 152 -3.32 27.95 18.57
C ALA A 152 -2.11 27.19 18.03
N GLY A 153 -2.00 26.99 16.72
CA GLY A 153 -0.89 26.28 16.08
C GLY A 153 0.30 27.17 15.76
N ALA A 154 1.35 26.57 15.19
CA ALA A 154 2.61 27.24 14.86
C ALA A 154 2.43 28.47 13.92
N PHE A 155 1.38 28.53 13.12
CA PHE A 155 1.08 29.70 12.30
C PHE A 155 0.72 30.94 13.12
N GLY A 156 0.34 30.80 14.40
CA GLY A 156 0.16 31.88 15.35
C GLY A 156 1.45 32.55 15.83
N ILE A 157 2.61 31.93 15.69
CA ILE A 157 3.91 32.46 16.13
C ILE A 157 4.26 33.70 15.33
N ASP A 158 4.46 34.85 15.98
CA ASP A 158 4.76 36.10 15.28
C ASP A 158 6.18 36.16 14.73
N SER A 159 7.15 35.71 15.51
CA SER A 159 8.57 35.70 15.13
C SER A 159 8.84 34.67 14.04
N TRP A 160 9.32 35.13 12.88
CA TRP A 160 9.74 34.26 11.79
C TRP A 160 10.86 33.33 12.22
N GLN A 161 11.83 33.84 12.95
CA GLN A 161 12.97 33.05 13.46
C GLN A 161 12.53 31.94 14.41
N THR A 162 11.59 32.24 15.33
CA THR A 162 11.04 31.25 16.25
C THR A 162 10.23 30.18 15.48
N TYR A 163 9.44 30.59 14.49
CA TYR A 163 8.66 29.71 13.65
C TYR A 163 9.57 28.75 12.88
N THR A 164 10.58 29.27 12.16
CA THR A 164 11.49 28.42 11.36
C THR A 164 12.29 27.46 12.25
N ALA A 165 12.78 27.94 13.40
CA ALA A 165 13.50 27.07 14.35
C ALA A 165 12.62 25.93 14.87
N LEU A 166 11.34 26.19 15.17
CA LEU A 166 10.38 25.15 15.57
C LEU A 166 10.19 24.11 14.46
N ILE A 167 9.94 24.56 13.23
CA ILE A 167 9.70 23.68 12.09
C ILE A 167 10.94 22.84 11.77
N ASP A 168 12.13 23.47 11.77
CA ASP A 168 13.38 22.79 11.45
C ASP A 168 13.72 21.70 12.48
N SER A 169 13.38 21.92 13.75
CA SER A 169 13.61 20.97 14.84
C SER A 169 12.61 19.80 14.83
N SER A 170 11.44 19.94 14.21
CA SER A 170 10.40 18.90 14.19
C SER A 170 10.66 17.83 13.15
N ASP A 171 10.08 16.62 13.32
CA ASP A 171 10.17 15.52 12.34
C ASP A 171 9.14 15.66 11.21
N ALA A 172 7.95 16.13 11.56
CA ALA A 172 6.85 16.42 10.65
C ALA A 172 6.01 17.57 11.21
N VAL A 173 4.97 17.98 10.52
CA VAL A 173 3.96 18.92 11.03
C VAL A 173 2.56 18.35 10.76
N GLU A 174 1.65 18.53 11.72
CA GLU A 174 0.26 18.22 11.50
C GLU A 174 -0.45 19.43 10.87
N ILE A 175 -1.13 19.20 9.76
CA ILE A 175 -1.91 20.21 9.06
C ILE A 175 -3.34 19.73 8.84
N ILE A 176 -4.32 20.53 9.24
CA ILE A 176 -5.73 20.15 9.23
C ILE A 176 -6.44 20.58 7.95
N PHE A 177 -6.20 21.80 7.46
CA PHE A 177 -6.92 22.41 6.34
C PHE A 177 -5.98 22.94 5.25
N PRO A 178 -5.12 22.10 4.62
CA PRO A 178 -4.21 22.58 3.57
C PRO A 178 -4.96 23.15 2.36
N GLU A 179 -6.20 22.75 2.13
CA GLU A 179 -7.06 23.26 1.05
C GLU A 179 -7.46 24.71 1.24
N ARG A 180 -7.32 25.26 2.46
CA ARG A 180 -7.61 26.67 2.76
C ARG A 180 -6.49 27.63 2.37
N PHE A 181 -5.39 27.13 1.79
CA PHE A 181 -4.21 27.91 1.47
C PHE A 181 -4.54 29.25 0.77
N GLU A 182 -5.40 29.22 -0.24
CA GLU A 182 -5.77 30.44 -1.01
C GLU A 182 -6.59 31.45 -0.19
N THR A 183 -7.19 31.01 0.92
CA THR A 183 -7.98 31.89 1.80
C THR A 183 -7.17 32.50 2.94
N TRP A 184 -5.91 32.09 3.09
CA TRP A 184 -5.02 32.58 4.14
C TRP A 184 -4.40 33.92 3.76
N ASP A 185 -4.09 34.72 4.77
CA ASP A 185 -3.31 35.93 4.61
C ASP A 185 -1.86 35.65 4.16
N ASP A 186 -1.17 36.66 3.65
CA ASP A 186 0.21 36.54 3.12
C ASP A 186 1.19 35.96 4.14
N LYS A 187 0.99 36.23 5.45
CA LYS A 187 1.85 35.71 6.52
C LYS A 187 1.68 34.20 6.69
N ARG A 188 0.45 33.71 6.67
CA ARG A 188 0.15 32.28 6.74
C ARG A 188 0.59 31.54 5.47
N GLN A 189 0.33 32.13 4.30
CA GLN A 189 0.79 31.59 3.02
C GLN A 189 2.32 31.44 2.99
N ARG A 190 3.06 32.46 3.44
CA ARG A 190 4.51 32.40 3.55
C ARG A 190 4.98 31.29 4.48
N LYS A 191 4.31 31.09 5.63
CA LYS A 191 4.61 30.00 6.56
C LYS A 191 4.34 28.65 5.94
N PHE A 192 3.24 28.49 5.25
CA PHE A 192 2.92 27.25 4.53
C PHE A 192 3.95 26.94 3.44
N HIS A 193 4.38 27.92 2.67
CA HIS A 193 5.45 27.73 1.68
C HIS A 193 6.76 27.23 2.31
N TYR A 194 7.06 27.67 3.53
CA TYR A 194 8.23 27.16 4.26
C TYR A 194 8.13 25.67 4.59
N LEU A 195 6.92 25.14 4.64
CA LEU A 195 6.68 23.70 4.86
C LEU A 195 6.81 22.85 3.58
N ALA A 196 7.25 23.39 2.44
CA ALA A 196 7.26 22.67 1.17
C ALA A 196 7.94 21.29 1.29
N ASP A 197 9.13 21.26 1.87
CA ASP A 197 9.95 20.06 2.03
C ASP A 197 9.71 19.32 3.36
N LYS A 198 8.88 19.87 4.26
CA LYS A 198 8.56 19.24 5.54
C LYS A 198 7.46 18.19 5.36
N PRO A 199 7.62 16.97 5.88
CA PRO A 199 6.55 15.97 5.89
C PRO A 199 5.31 16.52 6.59
N LYS A 200 4.16 16.33 5.96
CA LYS A 200 2.86 16.75 6.51
C LYS A 200 2.07 15.51 6.87
N VAL A 201 1.52 15.50 8.08
CA VAL A 201 0.66 14.44 8.59
C VAL A 201 -0.70 15.02 8.98
N LEU A 202 -1.67 14.15 9.14
CA LEU A 202 -3.02 14.47 9.56
C LEU A 202 -3.51 13.37 10.48
N GLY A 203 -4.00 13.74 11.64
CA GLY A 203 -4.76 12.92 12.56
C GLY A 203 -6.22 13.32 12.56
N SER A 204 -7.04 12.60 13.32
CA SER A 204 -8.46 12.94 13.49
C SER A 204 -8.68 14.02 14.54
N ASP A 205 -7.74 14.17 15.47
CA ASP A 205 -7.91 14.98 16.69
C ASP A 205 -9.23 14.63 17.41
N ALA A 206 -9.55 13.33 17.42
CA ALA A 206 -10.84 12.85 17.83
C ALA A 206 -11.00 12.87 19.35
N HIS A 207 -11.94 13.67 19.82
CA HIS A 207 -12.37 13.75 21.24
C HIS A 207 -13.67 12.98 21.51
N MET A 208 -14.19 12.30 20.50
CA MET A 208 -15.36 11.43 20.61
C MET A 208 -15.46 10.43 19.47
N PRO A 209 -16.18 9.30 19.64
CA PRO A 209 -16.21 8.21 18.65
C PRO A 209 -16.64 8.61 17.24
N ARG A 210 -17.48 9.63 17.08
CA ARG A 210 -17.96 10.08 15.76
C ARG A 210 -16.91 10.86 14.95
N GLU A 211 -15.86 11.33 15.61
CA GLU A 211 -14.78 12.09 14.98
C GLU A 211 -13.66 11.19 14.45
N VAL A 212 -13.62 9.93 14.88
CA VAL A 212 -12.66 8.93 14.41
C VAL A 212 -12.78 8.75 12.91
N GLY A 213 -11.64 8.76 12.22
CA GLY A 213 -11.54 8.56 10.78
C GLY A 213 -11.77 9.81 9.94
N GLN A 214 -12.04 10.97 10.53
CA GLN A 214 -12.17 12.24 9.80
C GLN A 214 -10.82 12.74 9.28
N GLY A 215 -9.72 12.41 9.97
CA GLY A 215 -8.34 12.69 9.55
C GLY A 215 -7.49 11.43 9.62
N PHE A 216 -6.65 11.21 8.62
CA PHE A 216 -5.66 10.14 8.61
C PHE A 216 -4.58 10.40 7.58
N THR A 217 -3.47 9.69 7.74
CA THR A 217 -2.33 9.73 6.84
C THR A 217 -1.97 8.31 6.39
N TRP A 218 -1.72 8.12 5.12
CA TRP A 218 -1.10 6.92 4.61
C TRP A 218 0.41 6.99 4.83
N VAL A 219 0.96 6.00 5.52
CA VAL A 219 2.41 5.89 5.79
C VAL A 219 2.93 4.56 5.26
N LYS A 220 3.96 4.62 4.44
CA LYS A 220 4.58 3.43 3.84
C LYS A 220 5.71 2.93 4.72
N MET A 221 5.50 1.80 5.38
CA MET A 221 6.45 1.18 6.31
C MET A 221 6.54 -0.32 6.08
N GLY A 222 7.68 -0.92 6.39
CA GLY A 222 7.83 -2.38 6.43
C GLY A 222 7.07 -2.97 7.60
N GLU A 223 7.37 -2.48 8.79
CA GLU A 223 6.70 -2.82 10.04
C GLU A 223 6.25 -1.54 10.75
N PRO A 224 5.12 -1.57 11.47
CA PRO A 224 4.63 -0.41 12.24
C PRO A 224 5.46 -0.24 13.52
N ASN A 225 6.58 0.43 13.40
CA ASN A 225 7.47 0.81 14.49
C ASN A 225 8.03 2.21 14.25
N ILE A 226 8.72 2.75 15.26
CA ILE A 226 9.24 4.13 15.21
C ILE A 226 10.28 4.32 14.11
N ASP A 227 11.11 3.31 13.84
CA ASP A 227 12.15 3.40 12.83
C ASP A 227 11.56 3.39 11.41
N GLY A 228 10.54 2.56 11.18
CA GLY A 228 9.76 2.57 9.94
C GLY A 228 9.08 3.91 9.70
N LEU A 229 8.53 4.51 10.77
CA LEU A 229 7.89 5.83 10.71
C LEU A 229 8.90 6.92 10.42
N LYS A 230 10.09 6.92 11.08
CA LYS A 230 11.20 7.84 10.80
C LYS A 230 11.63 7.77 9.34
N LEU A 231 11.84 6.58 8.83
CA LEU A 231 12.22 6.38 7.42
C LEU A 231 11.17 6.90 6.45
N ALA A 232 9.89 6.68 6.74
CA ALA A 232 8.80 7.19 5.91
C ALA A 232 8.75 8.72 5.90
N LEU A 233 8.94 9.36 7.06
CA LEU A 233 8.99 10.82 7.16
C LEU A 233 10.19 11.40 6.40
N ILE A 234 11.38 10.77 6.48
CA ILE A 234 12.57 11.19 5.72
C ILE A 234 12.32 11.07 4.20
N ASP A 235 11.64 10.01 3.74
CA ASP A 235 11.29 9.80 2.32
C ASP A 235 10.17 10.74 1.82
N GLY A 236 9.49 11.40 2.74
CA GLY A 236 8.50 12.46 2.47
C GLY A 236 7.32 11.97 1.63
N CYS A 237 6.97 12.73 0.57
CA CYS A 237 5.77 12.47 -0.25
C CYS A 237 5.77 11.10 -0.97
N SER A 238 6.91 10.43 -1.07
CA SER A 238 6.99 9.07 -1.62
C SER A 238 6.49 8.00 -0.64
N SER A 239 6.50 8.31 0.67
CA SER A 239 6.11 7.39 1.74
C SER A 239 5.06 7.94 2.71
N VAL A 240 4.67 9.21 2.56
CA VAL A 240 3.64 9.87 3.37
C VAL A 240 2.64 10.57 2.45
N LYS A 241 1.34 10.31 2.63
CA LYS A 241 0.26 10.96 1.88
C LYS A 241 -0.91 11.26 2.81
N LEU A 242 -1.40 12.48 2.77
CA LEU A 242 -2.62 12.83 3.51
C LEU A 242 -3.82 12.05 2.96
N GLY A 243 -4.73 11.65 3.84
CA GLY A 243 -5.91 10.87 3.45
C GLY A 243 -6.80 11.60 2.43
N GLN A 244 -6.89 12.91 2.53
CA GLN A 244 -7.61 13.74 1.56
C GLN A 244 -6.99 13.76 0.16
N ASP A 245 -5.65 13.68 0.05
CA ASP A 245 -4.94 13.65 -1.23
C ASP A 245 -4.95 12.25 -1.85
N SER A 246 -5.19 11.22 -1.03
CA SER A 246 -5.25 9.82 -1.45
C SER A 246 -6.42 9.10 -0.78
N PRO A 247 -7.66 9.37 -1.21
CA PRO A 247 -8.85 8.77 -0.60
C PRO A 247 -8.96 7.27 -0.85
N LEU A 248 -8.28 6.75 -1.88
CA LEU A 248 -8.20 5.32 -2.17
C LEU A 248 -6.96 4.71 -1.51
N ASP A 249 -7.07 3.43 -1.14
CA ASP A 249 -5.96 2.68 -0.57
C ASP A 249 -4.77 2.63 -1.56
N PRO A 250 -3.62 3.26 -1.23
CA PRO A 250 -2.46 3.26 -2.12
C PRO A 250 -1.87 1.85 -2.34
N ASN A 251 -2.19 0.87 -1.49
CA ASN A 251 -1.77 -0.52 -1.69
C ASN A 251 -2.43 -1.14 -2.93
N LEU A 252 -3.54 -0.58 -3.40
CA LEU A 252 -4.19 -1.01 -4.63
C LEU A 252 -3.52 -0.42 -5.88
N ILE A 253 -2.73 0.66 -5.72
CA ILE A 253 -1.97 1.30 -6.81
C ILE A 253 -0.65 0.54 -6.98
N ARG A 254 -0.70 -0.58 -7.67
CA ARG A 254 0.47 -1.44 -7.94
C ARG A 254 0.45 -1.92 -9.39
N SER A 255 1.59 -2.41 -9.86
CA SER A 255 1.66 -3.04 -11.17
C SER A 255 0.65 -4.19 -11.27
N SER A 256 0.00 -4.34 -12.42
CA SER A 256 -0.80 -5.54 -12.72
C SER A 256 0.05 -6.79 -12.95
N LYS A 257 1.38 -6.66 -12.90
CA LYS A 257 2.37 -7.72 -13.16
C LYS A 257 3.39 -7.73 -12.04
N ILE A 258 3.38 -8.77 -11.21
CA ILE A 258 4.17 -8.87 -9.99
C ILE A 258 4.83 -10.25 -9.91
N ILE A 259 6.12 -10.28 -9.63
CA ILE A 259 6.82 -11.50 -9.21
C ILE A 259 6.73 -11.54 -7.67
N HIS A 260 6.00 -12.51 -7.11
CA HIS A 260 5.88 -12.67 -5.66
C HIS A 260 7.06 -13.42 -5.05
N SER A 261 7.49 -14.48 -5.70
CA SER A 261 8.65 -15.25 -5.20
C SER A 261 9.32 -16.03 -6.32
N ILE A 262 10.60 -16.31 -6.11
CA ILE A 262 11.39 -17.24 -6.91
C ILE A 262 12.02 -18.24 -5.94
N LYS A 263 11.79 -19.53 -6.19
CA LYS A 263 12.40 -20.63 -5.44
C LYS A 263 13.32 -21.42 -6.34
N VAL A 264 14.54 -21.64 -5.88
CA VAL A 264 15.62 -22.30 -6.64
C VAL A 264 16.10 -23.51 -5.85
N ASN A 265 16.13 -24.69 -6.50
CA ASN A 265 16.53 -25.92 -5.85
C ASN A 265 17.63 -26.62 -6.66
N ASN A 266 18.53 -27.31 -5.95
CA ASN A 266 19.56 -28.18 -6.52
C ASN A 266 20.54 -27.51 -7.49
N PHE A 267 20.82 -26.22 -7.26
CA PHE A 267 21.93 -25.56 -7.94
C PHE A 267 23.24 -25.76 -7.15
N LYS A 268 24.38 -25.71 -7.81
CA LYS A 268 25.70 -26.06 -7.27
C LYS A 268 26.04 -25.42 -5.91
N TYR A 269 25.63 -24.18 -5.70
CA TYR A 269 25.93 -23.41 -4.47
C TYR A 269 24.73 -23.21 -3.55
N ILE A 270 23.62 -23.88 -3.85
CA ILE A 270 22.38 -23.77 -3.07
C ILE A 270 22.21 -25.07 -2.27
N ASN A 271 21.91 -24.92 -0.97
CA ASN A 271 21.71 -26.06 -0.09
C ASN A 271 20.59 -26.98 -0.62
N GLN A 272 20.94 -28.26 -0.83
CA GLN A 272 20.04 -29.26 -1.39
C GLN A 272 18.81 -29.56 -0.51
N ARG A 273 18.87 -29.27 0.80
CA ARG A 273 17.77 -29.62 1.71
C ARG A 273 16.60 -28.65 1.68
N ASN A 274 16.85 -27.34 1.58
CA ASN A 274 15.80 -26.31 1.69
C ASN A 274 15.64 -25.44 0.44
N GLY A 275 16.58 -25.49 -0.52
CA GLY A 275 16.60 -24.57 -1.64
C GLY A 275 16.89 -23.12 -1.21
N LEU A 276 16.73 -22.21 -2.14
CA LEU A 276 16.75 -20.75 -1.93
C LEU A 276 15.39 -20.20 -2.34
N GLU A 277 14.69 -19.58 -1.43
CA GLU A 277 13.43 -18.88 -1.72
C GLU A 277 13.60 -17.40 -1.47
N ILE A 278 13.25 -16.59 -2.48
CA ILE A 278 13.34 -15.14 -2.45
C ILE A 278 11.95 -14.60 -2.69
N SER A 279 11.43 -13.86 -1.73
CA SER A 279 10.13 -13.19 -1.83
C SER A 279 10.32 -11.72 -2.19
N PHE A 280 9.41 -11.15 -2.98
CA PHE A 280 9.46 -9.79 -3.47
C PHE A 280 8.23 -9.00 -3.05
N SER A 281 8.45 -7.73 -2.74
CA SER A 281 7.41 -6.71 -2.63
C SER A 281 6.87 -6.37 -4.03
N PRO A 282 5.62 -5.95 -4.18
CA PRO A 282 5.09 -5.48 -5.45
C PRO A 282 5.70 -4.17 -5.96
N TRP A 283 6.52 -3.50 -5.15
CA TRP A 283 7.21 -2.27 -5.50
C TRP A 283 8.71 -2.50 -5.71
N LEU A 284 9.54 -1.49 -5.41
CA LEU A 284 10.99 -1.59 -5.55
C LEU A 284 11.58 -2.60 -4.54
N ASN A 285 12.41 -3.50 -5.04
CA ASN A 285 13.17 -4.44 -4.23
C ASN A 285 14.67 -4.21 -4.46
N SER A 286 15.45 -4.23 -3.39
CA SER A 286 16.91 -4.11 -3.43
C SER A 286 17.57 -5.37 -2.90
N ILE A 287 18.55 -5.90 -3.66
CA ILE A 287 19.34 -7.05 -3.23
C ILE A 287 20.73 -6.57 -2.85
N ILE A 288 21.05 -6.66 -1.57
CA ILE A 288 22.35 -6.27 -1.01
C ILE A 288 23.16 -7.49 -0.60
N GLY A 289 24.49 -7.36 -0.58
CA GLY A 289 25.40 -8.42 -0.17
C GLY A 289 26.82 -8.19 -0.68
N SER A 290 27.78 -8.92 -0.14
CA SER A 290 29.20 -8.89 -0.52
C SER A 290 29.43 -9.37 -1.96
N ARG A 291 30.65 -9.17 -2.48
CA ARG A 291 31.06 -9.74 -3.78
C ARG A 291 31.00 -11.26 -3.71
N GLY A 292 30.40 -11.91 -4.70
CA GLY A 292 30.24 -13.36 -4.76
C GLY A 292 29.02 -13.92 -4.01
N ALA A 293 28.23 -13.09 -3.31
CA ALA A 293 27.03 -13.53 -2.57
C ALA A 293 25.85 -13.99 -3.42
N GLY A 294 25.99 -14.08 -4.75
CA GLY A 294 24.93 -14.58 -5.63
C GLY A 294 23.89 -13.55 -6.10
N LYS A 295 24.10 -12.24 -5.85
CA LYS A 295 23.16 -11.18 -6.29
C LYS A 295 22.82 -11.26 -7.79
N SER A 296 23.84 -11.39 -8.63
CA SER A 296 23.65 -11.51 -10.09
C SER A 296 22.97 -12.83 -10.49
N SER A 297 23.12 -13.89 -9.68
CA SER A 297 22.47 -15.17 -9.95
C SER A 297 20.95 -15.08 -9.87
N VAL A 298 20.42 -14.20 -9.00
CA VAL A 298 18.95 -13.96 -8.91
C VAL A 298 18.40 -13.41 -10.23
N VAL A 299 19.14 -12.55 -10.90
CA VAL A 299 18.79 -12.01 -12.22
C VAL A 299 18.75 -13.14 -13.26
N GLU A 300 19.75 -14.04 -13.24
CA GLU A 300 19.83 -15.14 -14.19
C GLU A 300 18.78 -16.24 -13.90
N TYR A 301 18.43 -16.50 -12.63
CA TYR A 301 17.31 -17.39 -12.30
C TYR A 301 15.98 -16.82 -12.83
N SER A 302 15.75 -15.51 -12.68
CA SER A 302 14.59 -14.82 -13.25
C SER A 302 14.55 -14.94 -14.77
N ARG A 303 15.71 -14.79 -15.44
CA ARG A 303 15.83 -14.91 -16.89
C ARG A 303 15.46 -16.31 -17.39
N ILE A 304 15.92 -17.34 -16.68
CA ILE A 304 15.63 -18.75 -17.03
C ILE A 304 14.12 -19.01 -16.90
N ILE A 305 13.55 -18.77 -15.69
CA ILE A 305 12.15 -19.15 -15.43
C ILE A 305 11.15 -18.37 -16.29
N LEU A 306 11.45 -17.12 -16.64
CA LEU A 306 10.59 -16.26 -17.45
C LEU A 306 10.90 -16.35 -18.96
N GLY A 307 11.80 -17.25 -19.39
CA GLY A 307 12.10 -17.49 -20.79
C GLY A 307 12.68 -16.27 -21.54
N LYS A 308 13.46 -15.41 -20.83
CA LYS A 308 13.99 -14.16 -21.39
C LYS A 308 15.40 -14.25 -21.95
N GLU A 309 15.84 -15.44 -22.34
CA GLU A 309 17.15 -15.67 -22.95
C GLU A 309 17.30 -14.96 -24.30
N GLU A 310 16.21 -14.87 -25.08
CA GLU A 310 16.20 -14.16 -26.37
C GLU A 310 16.53 -12.68 -26.25
N GLN A 311 16.27 -12.04 -25.10
CA GLN A 311 16.63 -10.64 -24.86
C GLN A 311 18.16 -10.44 -24.91
N LEU A 312 18.95 -11.46 -24.54
CA LEU A 312 20.42 -11.43 -24.68
C LEU A 312 20.85 -11.58 -26.13
N ASN A 313 20.15 -12.40 -26.91
CA ASN A 313 20.46 -12.63 -28.34
C ASN A 313 20.22 -11.38 -29.19
N ARG A 314 19.20 -10.58 -28.89
CA ARG A 314 18.91 -9.31 -29.59
C ARG A 314 20.04 -8.29 -29.44
N ASN A 315 20.80 -8.37 -28.33
CA ASN A 315 21.89 -7.46 -28.00
C ASN A 315 23.27 -8.12 -28.06
N LYS A 316 23.40 -9.26 -28.77
CA LYS A 316 24.64 -10.06 -28.84
C LYS A 316 25.85 -9.29 -29.36
N ASP A 317 25.62 -8.35 -30.30
CA ASP A 317 26.67 -7.55 -30.89
C ASP A 317 27.18 -6.45 -29.96
N LEU A 318 26.34 -5.99 -29.04
CA LEU A 318 26.70 -4.96 -28.07
C LEU A 318 27.43 -5.54 -26.85
N VAL A 319 27.05 -6.73 -26.40
CA VAL A 319 27.60 -7.32 -25.17
C VAL A 319 27.78 -8.85 -25.30
N PRO A 320 28.68 -9.33 -26.19
CA PRO A 320 28.86 -10.77 -26.44
C PRO A 320 29.32 -11.55 -25.20
N GLU A 321 30.02 -10.87 -24.25
CA GLU A 321 30.48 -11.50 -23.03
C GLU A 321 29.34 -11.89 -22.07
N ILE A 322 28.24 -11.15 -22.09
CA ILE A 322 27.09 -11.45 -21.22
C ILE A 322 26.41 -12.73 -21.69
N LEU A 323 26.22 -12.88 -23.00
CA LEU A 323 25.65 -14.10 -23.55
C LEU A 323 26.52 -15.32 -23.23
N LYS A 324 27.85 -15.20 -23.39
CA LYS A 324 28.80 -16.27 -23.01
C LYS A 324 28.76 -16.60 -21.55
N SER A 325 28.68 -15.57 -20.69
CA SER A 325 28.58 -15.73 -19.24
C SER A 325 27.29 -16.46 -18.86
N PHE A 326 26.16 -16.07 -19.45
CA PHE A 326 24.87 -16.73 -19.22
C PHE A 326 24.87 -18.17 -19.71
N GLN A 327 25.40 -18.44 -20.90
CA GLN A 327 25.54 -19.79 -21.43
C GLN A 327 26.42 -20.67 -20.52
N SER A 328 27.50 -20.09 -19.99
CA SER A 328 28.36 -20.79 -19.03
C SER A 328 27.64 -21.05 -17.70
N PHE A 329 26.86 -20.08 -17.22
CA PHE A 329 26.02 -20.23 -16.02
C PHE A 329 24.99 -21.37 -16.18
N LYS A 330 24.35 -21.47 -17.34
CA LYS A 330 23.30 -22.47 -17.66
C LYS A 330 23.86 -23.87 -18.00
N ARG A 331 25.16 -24.09 -17.84
CA ARG A 331 25.75 -25.42 -18.08
C ARG A 331 25.61 -26.33 -16.88
N LEU A 332 25.46 -27.63 -17.17
CA LEU A 332 25.59 -28.67 -16.16
C LEU A 332 27.02 -28.67 -15.59
N SER A 333 27.13 -28.62 -14.28
CA SER A 333 28.41 -28.71 -13.58
C SER A 333 28.91 -30.15 -13.59
N LYS A 334 30.10 -30.36 -14.15
CA LYS A 334 30.74 -31.67 -14.22
C LYS A 334 31.48 -32.02 -12.92
N ASP A 335 32.04 -31.01 -12.27
CA ASP A 335 32.81 -31.16 -11.04
C ASP A 335 32.72 -29.86 -10.19
N ARG A 336 33.41 -29.89 -9.03
CA ARG A 336 33.40 -28.77 -8.07
C ARG A 336 34.02 -27.48 -8.64
N ASN A 337 34.91 -27.59 -9.62
CA ASN A 337 35.64 -26.44 -10.19
C ASN A 337 35.02 -25.94 -11.51
N ASP A 338 34.00 -26.63 -12.03
CA ASP A 338 33.31 -26.21 -13.25
C ASP A 338 32.59 -24.85 -13.05
N ILE A 339 32.53 -24.05 -14.10
CA ILE A 339 31.84 -22.75 -14.14
C ILE A 339 30.31 -22.93 -14.15
N GLY A 340 29.81 -24.05 -14.70
CA GLY A 340 28.39 -24.36 -14.71
C GLY A 340 27.79 -24.49 -13.32
N VAL A 341 26.56 -24.04 -13.14
CA VAL A 341 25.87 -24.07 -11.83
C VAL A 341 24.70 -25.04 -11.77
N LEU A 342 24.29 -25.62 -12.91
CA LEU A 342 23.18 -26.57 -12.96
C LEU A 342 23.65 -27.99 -12.52
N SER A 343 22.73 -28.71 -11.91
CA SER A 343 22.75 -30.16 -11.76
C SER A 343 21.59 -30.77 -12.55
N GLU A 344 21.57 -32.08 -12.73
CA GLU A 344 20.47 -32.78 -13.43
C GLU A 344 19.10 -32.55 -12.77
N ASN A 345 19.07 -32.29 -11.47
CA ASN A 345 17.85 -32.06 -10.70
C ASN A 345 17.59 -30.58 -10.41
N SER A 346 18.28 -29.66 -11.06
CA SER A 346 18.06 -28.21 -10.87
C SER A 346 16.67 -27.80 -11.32
N SER A 347 15.99 -27.07 -10.46
CA SER A 347 14.65 -26.53 -10.75
C SER A 347 14.47 -25.12 -10.20
N ILE A 348 13.62 -24.37 -10.89
CA ILE A 348 13.21 -23.02 -10.48
C ILE A 348 11.69 -23.00 -10.51
N SER A 349 11.07 -22.47 -9.47
CA SER A 349 9.66 -22.11 -9.49
C SER A 349 9.47 -20.63 -9.20
N CYS A 350 8.45 -20.03 -9.78
CA CYS A 350 8.15 -18.60 -9.63
C CYS A 350 6.64 -18.44 -9.42
N ILE A 351 6.26 -17.66 -8.43
CA ILE A 351 4.88 -17.19 -8.29
C ILE A 351 4.79 -15.82 -8.94
N TYR A 352 4.02 -15.74 -10.00
CA TYR A 352 3.78 -14.54 -10.79
C TYR A 352 2.31 -14.17 -10.75
N GLU A 353 2.01 -12.91 -10.50
CA GLU A 353 0.64 -12.36 -10.60
C GLU A 353 0.53 -11.51 -11.84
N LYS A 354 -0.52 -11.72 -12.62
CA LYS A 354 -0.88 -10.92 -13.78
C LYS A 354 -2.36 -10.63 -13.77
N ASP A 355 -2.73 -9.36 -13.78
CA ASP A 355 -4.11 -8.91 -13.83
C ASP A 355 -4.98 -9.58 -12.73
N ASN A 356 -4.47 -9.55 -11.49
CA ASN A 356 -5.04 -10.16 -10.29
C ASN A 356 -5.19 -11.70 -10.32
N THR A 357 -4.59 -12.36 -11.31
CA THR A 357 -4.55 -13.82 -11.40
C THR A 357 -3.14 -14.31 -11.07
N LYS A 358 -3.03 -15.26 -10.15
CA LYS A 358 -1.76 -15.86 -9.77
C LYS A 358 -1.43 -17.06 -10.66
N TYR A 359 -0.16 -17.14 -11.01
CA TYR A 359 0.40 -18.24 -11.78
C TYR A 359 1.63 -18.79 -11.06
N LYS A 360 1.78 -20.10 -11.11
CA LYS A 360 3.00 -20.78 -10.75
C LYS A 360 3.70 -21.23 -12.02
N LEU A 361 4.94 -20.81 -12.18
CA LEU A 361 5.81 -21.22 -13.27
C LEU A 361 6.81 -22.21 -12.71
N ASN A 362 7.00 -23.37 -13.35
CA ASN A 362 7.96 -24.39 -12.97
C ASN A 362 8.89 -24.68 -14.13
N TRP A 363 10.18 -24.58 -13.88
CA TRP A 363 11.22 -24.95 -14.82
C TRP A 363 12.13 -26.02 -14.22
N LYS A 364 12.49 -27.00 -15.02
CA LYS A 364 13.48 -28.02 -14.70
C LYS A 364 14.52 -28.10 -15.82
N VAL A 365 15.71 -28.61 -15.49
CA VAL A 365 16.77 -28.84 -16.50
C VAL A 365 16.28 -29.80 -17.57
N GLY A 366 16.42 -29.38 -18.85
CA GLY A 366 16.00 -30.17 -20.00
C GLY A 366 14.54 -29.96 -20.42
N ASP A 367 13.71 -29.36 -19.58
CA ASP A 367 12.29 -29.17 -19.87
C ASP A 367 11.94 -27.74 -20.24
N LEU A 368 10.79 -27.55 -20.88
CA LEU A 368 10.17 -26.25 -21.04
C LEU A 368 9.51 -25.83 -19.71
N THR A 369 9.43 -24.53 -19.48
CA THR A 369 8.73 -24.00 -18.31
C THR A 369 7.23 -24.30 -18.40
N GLU A 370 6.71 -24.97 -17.39
CA GLU A 370 5.29 -25.26 -17.22
C GLU A 370 4.57 -24.07 -16.58
N ILE A 371 3.31 -23.88 -16.96
CA ILE A 371 2.45 -22.81 -16.45
C ILE A 371 1.27 -23.43 -15.72
N PHE A 372 1.04 -23.00 -14.48
CA PHE A 372 -0.12 -23.37 -13.69
C PHE A 372 -0.83 -22.09 -13.26
N LYS A 373 -2.12 -21.98 -13.55
CA LYS A 373 -3.01 -20.97 -12.97
C LYS A 373 -3.40 -21.42 -11.57
N ILE A 374 -3.34 -20.51 -10.60
CA ILE A 374 -3.80 -20.76 -9.22
C ILE A 374 -5.21 -20.16 -9.10
N ASP A 375 -6.20 -21.00 -8.79
CA ASP A 375 -7.57 -20.56 -8.58
C ASP A 375 -7.78 -19.94 -7.17
N SER A 376 -9.01 -19.54 -6.86
CA SER A 376 -9.38 -18.95 -5.56
C SER A 376 -9.18 -19.91 -4.38
N ASP A 377 -9.27 -21.21 -4.64
CA ASP A 377 -9.17 -22.27 -3.64
C ASP A 377 -7.73 -22.76 -3.47
N GLY A 378 -6.80 -22.22 -4.30
CA GLY A 378 -5.38 -22.55 -4.28
C GLY A 378 -5.01 -23.77 -5.13
N HIS A 379 -5.92 -24.32 -5.95
CA HIS A 379 -5.61 -25.42 -6.84
C HIS A 379 -4.81 -24.94 -8.05
N GLU A 380 -3.88 -25.78 -8.49
CA GLU A 380 -3.02 -25.54 -9.65
C GLU A 380 -3.64 -26.16 -10.91
N ILE A 381 -4.02 -25.34 -11.87
CA ILE A 381 -4.58 -25.76 -13.15
C ILE A 381 -3.55 -25.54 -14.25
N ALA A 382 -3.11 -26.62 -14.90
CA ALA A 382 -2.12 -26.55 -15.97
C ALA A 382 -2.66 -25.77 -17.17
N GLU A 383 -1.84 -24.85 -17.71
CA GLU A 383 -2.17 -24.06 -18.87
C GLU A 383 -1.02 -24.07 -19.90
N ASN A 384 -1.37 -23.95 -21.18
CA ASN A 384 -0.42 -23.87 -22.26
C ASN A 384 -0.13 -22.41 -22.64
N GLY A 385 1.06 -22.15 -23.18
CA GLY A 385 1.39 -20.84 -23.73
C GLY A 385 2.88 -20.56 -23.80
N ASN A 386 3.25 -19.53 -24.54
CA ASN A 386 4.62 -19.06 -24.62
C ASN A 386 4.92 -18.19 -23.39
N ILE A 387 5.86 -18.64 -22.56
CA ILE A 387 6.25 -17.95 -21.32
C ILE A 387 6.68 -16.51 -21.59
N SER A 388 7.56 -16.32 -22.58
CA SER A 388 8.15 -15.02 -22.85
C SER A 388 7.12 -13.95 -23.24
N ASN A 389 6.10 -14.33 -23.99
CA ASN A 389 5.04 -13.44 -24.44
C ASN A 389 3.97 -13.23 -23.36
N ARG A 390 3.64 -14.33 -22.65
CA ARG A 390 2.55 -14.32 -21.67
C ARG A 390 2.92 -13.58 -20.38
N PHE A 391 4.20 -13.65 -19.96
CA PHE A 391 4.73 -13.00 -18.76
C PHE A 391 5.77 -11.94 -19.15
N PRO A 392 5.33 -10.75 -19.57
CA PRO A 392 6.23 -9.70 -20.03
C PRO A 392 7.05 -9.15 -18.86
N VAL A 393 8.36 -9.14 -19.05
CA VAL A 393 9.35 -8.56 -18.13
C VAL A 393 10.60 -8.19 -18.92
N SER A 394 11.27 -7.11 -18.53
CA SER A 394 12.57 -6.73 -19.05
C SER A 394 13.65 -7.05 -18.02
N ILE A 395 14.66 -7.80 -18.41
CA ILE A 395 15.73 -8.24 -17.52
C ILE A 395 17.06 -7.74 -18.08
N TYR A 396 17.76 -6.92 -17.27
CA TYR A 396 19.06 -6.35 -17.63
C TYR A 396 20.13 -6.83 -16.65
N SER A 397 21.26 -7.30 -17.17
CA SER A 397 22.46 -7.58 -16.40
C SER A 397 23.24 -6.30 -16.15
N GLN A 398 24.02 -6.23 -15.07
CA GLN A 398 24.80 -5.04 -14.70
C GLN A 398 25.69 -4.50 -15.85
N LYS A 399 26.44 -5.38 -16.52
CA LYS A 399 27.27 -5.01 -17.68
C LYS A 399 26.42 -4.49 -18.84
N GLN A 400 25.22 -5.01 -19.03
CA GLN A 400 24.30 -4.59 -20.08
C GLN A 400 23.86 -3.14 -19.87
N ILE A 401 23.46 -2.78 -18.64
CA ILE A 401 23.09 -1.41 -18.28
C ILE A 401 24.29 -0.46 -18.50
N PHE A 402 25.48 -0.89 -18.12
CA PHE A 402 26.69 -0.10 -18.30
C PHE A 402 27.03 0.15 -19.78
N GLU A 403 26.93 -0.86 -20.64
CA GLU A 403 27.16 -0.69 -22.09
C GLU A 403 26.04 0.13 -22.75
N MET A 404 24.80 -0.04 -22.30
CA MET A 404 23.67 0.79 -22.73
C MET A 404 23.90 2.27 -22.40
N SER A 405 24.45 2.58 -21.22
CA SER A 405 24.72 3.97 -20.81
C SER A 405 25.82 4.65 -21.64
N LYS A 406 26.72 3.88 -22.27
CA LYS A 406 27.76 4.41 -23.16
C LYS A 406 27.26 4.71 -24.55
N ASN A 407 26.14 4.15 -24.98
CA ASN A 407 25.61 4.30 -26.32
C ASN A 407 24.28 5.05 -26.32
N PRO A 408 24.30 6.39 -26.58
CA PRO A 408 23.08 7.19 -26.60
C PRO A 408 22.00 6.70 -27.58
N TYR A 409 22.40 6.08 -28.67
CA TYR A 409 21.48 5.52 -29.67
C TYR A 409 20.66 4.35 -29.12
N PHE A 410 21.20 3.62 -28.16
CA PHE A 410 20.44 2.55 -27.51
C PHE A 410 19.36 3.10 -26.59
N LEU A 411 19.67 4.17 -25.86
CA LEU A 411 18.69 4.91 -25.05
C LEU A 411 17.62 5.56 -25.93
N VAL A 412 18.02 6.12 -27.07
CA VAL A 412 17.09 6.66 -28.09
C VAL A 412 16.17 5.56 -28.62
N GLY A 413 16.71 4.35 -28.90
CA GLY A 413 15.89 3.20 -29.33
C GLY A 413 14.88 2.72 -28.27
N VAL A 414 15.23 2.82 -26.98
CA VAL A 414 14.28 2.57 -25.89
C VAL A 414 13.23 3.69 -25.79
N ILE A 415 13.65 4.94 -26.02
CA ILE A 415 12.80 6.15 -26.00
C ILE A 415 11.94 6.25 -27.26
N ASP A 416 12.47 5.91 -28.44
CA ASP A 416 11.72 5.93 -29.71
C ASP A 416 10.68 4.80 -29.79
N ASN A 417 10.94 3.66 -29.16
CA ASN A 417 9.87 2.69 -28.89
C ASN A 417 8.76 3.28 -27.99
N GLU A 418 9.11 4.20 -27.09
CA GLU A 418 8.11 4.96 -26.34
C GLU A 418 7.39 6.03 -27.19
N LYS A 419 8.00 6.63 -28.21
CA LYS A 419 7.34 7.65 -29.06
C LYS A 419 6.30 7.05 -30.01
N GLU A 420 6.54 5.89 -30.60
CA GLU A 420 5.48 5.14 -31.28
C GLU A 420 4.43 4.64 -30.30
N VAL A 421 4.83 4.22 -29.10
CA VAL A 421 3.94 3.85 -28.00
C VAL A 421 3.14 5.07 -27.51
N ASN A 422 3.71 6.28 -27.41
CA ASN A 422 2.98 7.47 -26.95
C ASN A 422 1.84 7.88 -27.90
N LYS A 423 1.96 7.69 -29.20
CA LYS A 423 0.86 7.91 -30.14
C LYS A 423 -0.28 6.90 -29.95
N TYR A 424 0.07 5.66 -29.66
CA TYR A 424 -0.89 4.62 -29.29
C TYR A 424 -1.29 4.69 -27.78
N TYR A 425 -0.44 5.30 -26.93
CA TYR A 425 -0.67 5.41 -25.50
C TYR A 425 -1.87 6.32 -25.20
N GLU A 426 -2.01 7.45 -25.91
CA GLU A 426 -3.18 8.31 -25.80
C GLU A 426 -4.45 7.62 -26.34
N GLU A 427 -4.35 6.86 -27.45
CA GLU A 427 -5.46 6.07 -27.95
C GLU A 427 -5.83 4.92 -26.99
N ILE A 428 -4.82 4.27 -26.39
CA ILE A 428 -5.01 3.22 -25.39
C ILE A 428 -5.56 3.81 -24.09
N GLN A 429 -5.07 4.94 -23.62
CA GLN A 429 -5.60 5.62 -22.42
C GLN A 429 -7.07 6.06 -22.64
N ASN A 430 -7.40 6.56 -23.82
CA ASN A 430 -8.77 6.89 -24.17
C ASN A 430 -9.67 5.65 -24.26
N LYS A 431 -9.14 4.52 -24.78
CA LYS A 431 -9.84 3.23 -24.77
C LYS A 431 -9.94 2.62 -23.37
N ILE A 432 -8.89 2.75 -22.53
CA ILE A 432 -8.92 2.32 -21.12
C ILE A 432 -9.92 3.17 -20.32
N ALA A 433 -9.98 4.47 -20.56
CA ALA A 433 -10.95 5.35 -19.91
C ALA A 433 -12.40 5.02 -20.36
N SER A 434 -12.60 4.67 -21.64
CA SER A 434 -13.87 4.18 -22.15
C SER A 434 -14.23 2.82 -21.54
N LEU A 435 -13.29 1.85 -21.57
CA LEU A 435 -13.44 0.55 -20.93
C LEU A 435 -13.67 0.66 -19.41
N GLY A 436 -13.04 1.62 -18.75
CA GLY A 436 -13.27 1.93 -17.34
C GLY A 436 -14.68 2.42 -17.06
N LYS A 437 -15.25 3.23 -17.98
CA LYS A 437 -16.67 3.62 -17.94
C LYS A 437 -17.60 2.44 -18.13
N ASP A 438 -17.31 1.63 -19.15
CA ASP A 438 -18.12 0.45 -19.48
C ASP A 438 -18.03 -0.60 -18.34
N PHE A 439 -16.85 -0.73 -17.70
CA PHE A 439 -16.65 -1.58 -16.53
C PHE A 439 -17.40 -1.06 -15.28
N LEU A 440 -17.47 0.25 -15.08
CA LEU A 440 -18.28 0.85 -14.01
C LEU A 440 -19.78 0.66 -14.27
N GLU A 441 -20.23 0.77 -15.53
CA GLU A 441 -21.59 0.46 -15.93
C GLU A 441 -21.89 -1.04 -15.74
N LEU A 442 -20.99 -1.93 -16.15
CA LEU A 442 -21.09 -3.37 -15.92
C LEU A 442 -21.14 -3.68 -14.41
N LYS A 443 -20.32 -3.04 -13.59
CA LYS A 443 -20.34 -3.21 -12.14
C LYS A 443 -21.62 -2.68 -11.50
N GLN A 444 -22.20 -1.59 -12.03
CA GLN A 444 -23.52 -1.11 -11.63
C GLN A 444 -24.64 -2.05 -12.07
N LEU A 445 -24.50 -2.67 -13.25
CA LEU A 445 -25.40 -3.70 -13.75
C LEU A 445 -25.25 -5.01 -12.93
N GLU A 446 -24.03 -5.38 -12.57
CA GLU A 446 -23.73 -6.52 -11.69
C GLU A 446 -24.29 -6.33 -10.27
N ILE A 447 -24.21 -5.12 -9.72
CA ILE A 447 -24.88 -4.74 -8.47
C ILE A 447 -26.43 -4.77 -8.63
N LYS A 448 -26.93 -4.42 -9.80
CA LYS A 448 -28.37 -4.55 -10.11
C LYS A 448 -28.78 -6.02 -10.31
N ILE A 449 -27.88 -6.84 -10.83
CA ILE A 449 -28.05 -8.30 -11.01
C ILE A 449 -27.82 -9.06 -9.69
N SER A 450 -26.92 -8.60 -8.82
CA SER A 450 -26.68 -9.20 -7.49
C SER A 450 -27.81 -8.97 -6.48
N LYS A 451 -28.82 -8.18 -6.85
CA LYS A 451 -30.16 -8.27 -6.25
C LYS A 451 -30.92 -9.54 -6.71
N GLU A 452 -30.17 -10.56 -7.07
CA GLU A 452 -30.65 -11.86 -7.57
C GLU A 452 -31.64 -12.52 -6.60
N LYS A 453 -31.42 -12.42 -5.31
CA LYS A 453 -32.35 -12.85 -4.27
C LYS A 453 -33.70 -12.11 -4.29
N ASP A 454 -33.66 -10.82 -4.60
CA ASP A 454 -34.87 -10.00 -4.76
C ASP A 454 -35.63 -10.37 -6.07
N ILE A 455 -34.86 -10.73 -7.11
CA ILE A 455 -35.42 -11.16 -8.40
C ILE A 455 -35.90 -12.60 -8.30
N GLU A 456 -35.23 -13.49 -7.60
CA GLU A 456 -35.69 -14.85 -7.30
C GLU A 456 -36.94 -14.84 -6.42
N GLY A 457 -36.97 -13.97 -5.40
CA GLY A 457 -38.17 -13.73 -4.60
C GLY A 457 -39.34 -13.24 -5.44
N ARG A 458 -39.11 -12.26 -6.33
CA ARG A 458 -40.10 -11.74 -7.26
C ARG A 458 -40.50 -12.75 -8.35
N LEU A 459 -39.54 -13.55 -8.86
CA LEU A 459 -39.83 -14.65 -9.78
C LEU A 459 -40.69 -15.74 -9.11
N SER A 460 -40.41 -16.05 -7.84
CA SER A 460 -41.26 -16.95 -7.06
C SER A 460 -42.65 -16.37 -6.82
N GLU A 461 -42.78 -15.08 -6.50
CA GLU A 461 -44.05 -14.38 -6.40
C GLU A 461 -44.80 -14.33 -7.77
N ILE A 462 -44.08 -14.01 -8.84
CA ILE A 462 -44.62 -14.00 -10.20
C ILE A 462 -45.00 -15.42 -10.65
N SER A 463 -44.22 -16.45 -10.33
CA SER A 463 -44.55 -17.85 -10.61
C SER A 463 -45.80 -18.30 -9.84
N ASN A 464 -45.96 -17.87 -8.60
CA ASN A 464 -47.16 -18.12 -7.81
C ASN A 464 -48.38 -17.34 -8.34
N LEU A 465 -48.16 -16.11 -8.80
CA LEU A 465 -49.21 -15.32 -9.47
C LEU A 465 -49.56 -15.89 -10.85
N LEU A 466 -48.58 -16.36 -11.62
CA LEU A 466 -48.82 -17.06 -12.89
C LEU A 466 -49.57 -18.38 -12.70
N ALA A 467 -49.22 -19.16 -11.66
CA ALA A 467 -49.96 -20.36 -11.30
C ALA A 467 -51.43 -20.07 -10.86
N GLN A 468 -51.66 -18.90 -10.27
CA GLN A 468 -53.01 -18.40 -9.98
C GLN A 468 -53.71 -17.86 -11.24
N ILE A 469 -52.99 -17.34 -12.22
CA ILE A 469 -53.50 -16.75 -13.46
C ILE A 469 -53.67 -17.81 -14.58
N GLU A 470 -52.90 -18.91 -14.54
CA GLU A 470 -53.13 -20.06 -15.46
C GLU A 470 -54.55 -20.66 -15.36
N ASN A 471 -55.25 -20.32 -14.28
CA ASN A 471 -56.69 -20.62 -14.15
C ASN A 471 -57.63 -19.55 -14.74
N GLU A 472 -57.11 -18.41 -15.22
CA GLU A 472 -57.90 -17.37 -15.88
C GLU A 472 -57.25 -16.93 -17.18
N GLN A 473 -57.96 -17.04 -18.28
CA GLN A 473 -57.55 -16.74 -19.66
C GLN A 473 -57.10 -15.27 -19.80
N ASN A 474 -55.80 -14.99 -19.76
CA ASN A 474 -55.28 -13.63 -20.04
C ASN A 474 -54.12 -13.63 -21.05
N LYS A 475 -54.47 -13.40 -22.31
CA LYS A 475 -53.52 -13.23 -23.43
C LYS A 475 -52.55 -12.07 -23.28
N GLU A 476 -52.89 -11.04 -22.57
CA GLU A 476 -52.10 -9.82 -22.39
C GLU A 476 -50.83 -10.03 -21.55
N ILE A 477 -50.87 -10.94 -20.59
CA ILE A 477 -49.74 -11.27 -19.71
C ILE A 477 -48.68 -12.11 -20.44
N ILE A 478 -49.11 -12.97 -21.35
CA ILE A 478 -48.21 -13.80 -22.18
C ILE A 478 -47.44 -12.94 -23.19
N GLU A 479 -48.04 -11.89 -23.70
CA GLU A 479 -47.41 -10.96 -24.63
C GLU A 479 -46.34 -10.07 -23.93
N ASN A 480 -46.59 -9.65 -22.70
CA ASN A 480 -45.63 -8.93 -21.87
C ASN A 480 -44.42 -9.82 -21.48
N PHE A 481 -44.66 -11.10 -21.25
CA PHE A 481 -43.57 -12.07 -20.98
C PHE A 481 -42.68 -12.33 -22.20
N LYS A 482 -43.26 -12.38 -23.41
CA LYS A 482 -42.49 -12.46 -24.66
C LYS A 482 -41.63 -11.24 -24.88
N ASN A 483 -42.13 -10.04 -24.63
CA ASN A 483 -41.38 -8.80 -24.72
C ASN A 483 -40.22 -8.69 -23.70
N TYR A 484 -40.35 -9.33 -22.56
CA TYR A 484 -39.28 -9.43 -21.56
C TYR A 484 -38.16 -10.38 -22.02
N ASN A 485 -38.51 -11.53 -22.60
CA ASN A 485 -37.52 -12.45 -23.16
C ASN A 485 -36.75 -11.86 -24.36
N ASP A 486 -37.41 -11.08 -25.21
CA ASP A 486 -36.75 -10.38 -26.31
C ASP A 486 -35.77 -9.32 -25.84
N LYS A 487 -36.05 -8.65 -24.71
CA LYS A 487 -35.08 -7.73 -24.08
C LYS A 487 -33.87 -8.47 -23.50
N ASN A 488 -34.08 -9.63 -22.88
CA ASN A 488 -32.98 -10.45 -22.38
C ASN A 488 -32.09 -11.01 -23.50
N GLN A 489 -32.67 -11.38 -24.63
CA GLN A 489 -31.90 -11.78 -25.81
C GLN A 489 -31.04 -10.63 -26.37
N LYS A 490 -31.55 -9.41 -26.35
CA LYS A 490 -30.78 -8.22 -26.76
C LYS A 490 -29.61 -7.92 -25.79
N ILE A 491 -29.81 -8.12 -24.51
CA ILE A 491 -28.74 -7.98 -23.50
C ILE A 491 -27.63 -9.04 -23.68
N ASN A 492 -28.02 -10.30 -23.94
CA ASN A 492 -27.08 -11.37 -24.24
C ASN A 492 -26.33 -11.15 -25.56
N ALA A 493 -27.00 -10.61 -26.59
CA ALA A 493 -26.36 -10.21 -27.84
C ALA A 493 -25.29 -9.08 -27.61
N TYR A 494 -25.56 -8.16 -26.68
CA TYR A 494 -24.59 -7.13 -26.31
C TYR A 494 -23.34 -7.71 -25.61
N PHE A 495 -23.52 -8.70 -24.74
CA PHE A 495 -22.39 -9.41 -24.12
C PHE A 495 -21.52 -10.16 -25.15
N ILE A 496 -22.17 -10.77 -26.16
CA ILE A 496 -21.43 -11.42 -27.27
C ILE A 496 -20.62 -10.40 -28.08
N GLN A 497 -21.16 -9.21 -28.35
CA GLN A 497 -20.44 -8.14 -29.04
C GLN A 497 -19.26 -7.60 -28.22
N VAL A 498 -19.38 -7.55 -26.90
CA VAL A 498 -18.27 -7.15 -26.01
C VAL A 498 -17.17 -8.23 -25.99
N ASP A 499 -17.53 -9.50 -26.00
CA ASP A 499 -16.59 -10.61 -26.09
C ASP A 499 -15.86 -10.66 -27.45
N GLU A 500 -16.55 -10.36 -28.54
CA GLU A 500 -15.94 -10.21 -29.87
C GLU A 500 -14.96 -9.04 -29.93
N LEU A 501 -15.31 -7.88 -29.35
CA LEU A 501 -14.42 -6.72 -29.21
C LEU A 501 -13.16 -7.01 -28.37
N ILE A 502 -13.33 -7.80 -27.29
CA ILE A 502 -12.19 -8.26 -26.46
C ILE A 502 -11.30 -9.25 -27.24
N HIS A 503 -11.90 -10.05 -28.10
CA HIS A 503 -11.15 -10.98 -28.97
C HIS A 503 -10.33 -10.23 -30.04
N ASP A 504 -10.92 -9.21 -30.66
CA ASP A 504 -10.26 -8.36 -31.68
C ASP A 504 -9.13 -7.48 -31.10
N ILE A 505 -9.17 -7.17 -29.79
CA ILE A 505 -8.09 -6.47 -29.07
C ILE A 505 -6.93 -7.43 -28.70
N LYS A 506 -7.18 -8.74 -28.66
CA LYS A 506 -6.19 -9.77 -28.31
C LYS A 506 -5.42 -10.32 -29.49
N ASN A 507 -5.88 -10.08 -30.73
CA ASN A 507 -5.23 -10.40 -32.00
C ASN A 507 -4.59 -9.14 -32.60
#